data_2c949fcb66b31578baf336bea6a77e20
#
_entry.id   2c949fcb66b31578baf336bea6a77e20
#
_cell.length_a   1.000
_cell.length_b   1.000
_cell.length_c   1.000
_cell.angle_alpha   90.00
_cell.angle_beta   90.00
_cell.angle_gamma   90.00
#
_symmetry.space_group_name_H-M   'P 1'
#
loop_
_entity.id
_entity.type
_entity.pdbx_description
1 polymer ?
#
loop_
_entity_poly.entity_id
_entity_poly.type
_entity_poly.pdbx_seq_one_letter_code
_entity_poly.pdbx_strand_id
1 'polypeptide(L)'
;AGSSFSHGGLPRTRESLISKAQRDALTVSAFGFGTTRHGQPDKSAAAVQDGFSTAAGQTDGIVVSQSEKESVRFHLCVSALSEGCVATFIHLFELSHRDPVCVDELAQTHFTVPDDRLEWVKNQLSAIEVLRRQSEFHNVYERCQALADYFEAERDHDEAAWHYETALRFAMESLDRPLEQKVRGVYAAFFERRKQFRKALTLYEAMYKLALALEDEKTALEANCHVMRTCNALGEELKRTSPEEAKRFFDRAVAIAKNIGSARDEAAGFHALGLICEQLGDLQQALQYQQSF
;
A
#
# COMPACT_ATOMS: atom_id res chain seq x y z
N ALA A 1 2.39 31.86 -35.24
CA ALA A 1 2.19 31.89 -33.81
C ALA A 1 2.39 30.45 -33.29
N GLY A 2 3.60 30.15 -32.85
CA GLY A 2 3.94 28.82 -32.34
C GLY A 2 3.72 28.80 -30.82
N SER A 3 2.89 27.90 -30.34
CA SER A 3 2.76 27.57 -28.94
C SER A 3 3.68 26.39 -28.61
N SER A 4 4.73 26.68 -27.86
CA SER A 4 5.63 25.70 -27.27
C SER A 4 4.90 24.95 -26.15
N PHE A 5 4.60 23.66 -26.36
CA PHE A 5 4.21 22.75 -25.30
C PHE A 5 5.44 22.40 -24.46
N SER A 6 5.46 22.86 -23.21
CA SER A 6 6.41 22.42 -22.20
C SER A 6 6.12 20.96 -21.84
N HIS A 7 7.11 20.09 -22.03
CA HIS A 7 7.05 18.70 -21.59
C HIS A 7 7.06 18.68 -20.05
N GLY A 8 5.90 18.42 -19.46
CA GLY A 8 5.79 18.03 -18.08
C GLY A 8 6.50 16.68 -17.91
N GLY A 9 7.50 16.65 -17.05
CA GLY A 9 8.23 15.42 -16.73
C GLY A 9 7.28 14.39 -16.16
N LEU A 10 7.33 13.17 -16.69
CA LEU A 10 6.61 12.02 -16.17
C LEU A 10 6.99 11.80 -14.69
N PRO A 11 6.02 11.51 -13.81
CA PRO A 11 6.33 11.17 -12.42
C PRO A 11 7.30 9.98 -12.40
N ARG A 12 8.38 10.10 -11.61
CA ARG A 12 9.35 9.02 -11.45
C ARG A 12 8.65 7.79 -10.90
N THR A 13 8.70 6.69 -11.62
CA THR A 13 8.10 5.44 -11.18
C THR A 13 8.81 4.92 -9.93
N ARG A 14 8.07 4.26 -9.03
CA ARG A 14 8.60 3.67 -7.79
C ARG A 14 9.83 2.77 -8.05
N GLU A 15 9.85 2.04 -9.17
CA GLU A 15 11.00 1.22 -9.60
C GLU A 15 12.27 2.04 -9.83
N SER A 16 12.17 3.27 -10.36
CA SER A 16 13.33 4.14 -10.57
C SER A 16 13.92 4.66 -9.24
N LEU A 17 13.06 4.86 -8.23
CA LEU A 17 13.47 5.29 -6.89
C LEU A 17 14.14 4.14 -6.12
N ILE A 18 13.60 2.91 -6.20
CA ILE A 18 14.21 1.71 -5.61
C ILE A 18 15.62 1.50 -6.17
N SER A 19 15.79 1.59 -7.48
CA SER A 19 17.11 1.47 -8.13
C SER A 19 18.09 2.56 -7.66
N LYS A 20 17.61 3.77 -7.38
CA LYS A 20 18.43 4.84 -6.82
C LYS A 20 18.78 4.57 -5.36
N ALA A 21 17.80 4.23 -4.51
CA ALA A 21 18.01 3.93 -3.11
C ALA A 21 18.98 2.75 -2.90
N GLN A 22 18.90 1.71 -3.74
CA GLN A 22 19.86 0.60 -3.71
C GLN A 22 21.28 1.03 -4.05
N ARG A 23 21.47 1.91 -5.03
CA ARG A 23 22.80 2.45 -5.38
C ARG A 23 23.35 3.32 -4.26
N ASP A 24 22.50 4.17 -3.67
CA ASP A 24 22.90 5.06 -2.58
C ASP A 24 23.26 4.29 -1.32
N ALA A 25 22.53 3.18 -1.00
CA ALA A 25 22.85 2.26 0.09
C ALA A 25 24.23 1.59 -0.07
N LEU A 26 24.56 1.16 -1.30
CA LEU A 26 25.89 0.59 -1.60
C LEU A 26 27.00 1.63 -1.43
N THR A 27 26.75 2.89 -1.76
CA THR A 27 27.71 3.99 -1.59
C THR A 27 27.95 4.31 -0.10
N VAL A 28 26.90 4.32 0.73
CA VAL A 28 27.03 4.52 2.19
C VAL A 28 27.77 3.37 2.85
N SER A 29 27.57 2.13 2.40
CA SER A 29 28.30 0.95 2.90
C SER A 29 29.80 0.98 2.53
N ALA A 30 30.17 1.61 1.42
CA ALA A 30 31.56 1.76 0.99
C ALA A 30 32.35 2.80 1.80
N PHE A 31 31.66 3.72 2.48
CA PHE A 31 32.30 4.65 3.43
C PHE A 31 32.44 3.99 4.80
N GLY A 32 33.47 3.13 4.93
CA GLY A 32 33.78 2.27 6.02
C GLY A 32 33.60 2.86 7.41
N PHE A 33 32.84 2.15 8.23
CA PHE A 33 33.01 2.19 9.67
C PHE A 33 34.35 1.52 10.00
N GLY A 34 35.39 2.35 10.10
CA GLY A 34 36.67 1.93 10.68
C GLY A 34 36.47 1.59 12.14
N THR A 35 36.40 0.31 12.45
CA THR A 35 36.52 -0.17 13.83
C THR A 35 37.92 0.21 14.32
N THR A 36 37.99 1.17 15.22
CA THR A 36 39.20 1.49 15.99
C THR A 36 39.57 0.31 16.86
N ARG A 37 40.47 -0.54 16.40
CA ARG A 37 41.26 -1.41 17.24
C ARG A 37 42.41 -0.60 17.80
N HIS A 38 42.49 -0.49 19.12
CA HIS A 38 43.67 -0.06 19.84
C HIS A 38 44.85 -0.97 19.51
N GLY A 39 45.93 -0.40 18.99
CA GLY A 39 47.24 -1.00 18.84
C GLY A 39 48.26 0.12 18.68
N GLN A 40 49.26 0.11 19.60
CA GLN A 40 50.32 1.11 19.76
C GLN A 40 51.20 1.28 18.51
N PRO A 41 51.96 2.41 18.42
CA PRO A 41 52.67 2.83 17.24
C PRO A 41 54.05 2.23 17.12
N ASP A 42 54.43 1.84 15.91
CA ASP A 42 55.83 1.63 15.59
C ASP A 42 56.29 2.65 14.52
N LYS A 43 57.42 3.26 14.84
CA LYS A 43 58.10 4.27 14.02
C LYS A 43 58.95 3.56 12.95
N SER A 44 58.90 3.97 11.72
CA SER A 44 60.04 4.38 10.92
C SER A 44 59.85 4.29 9.41
N ALA A 45 60.49 5.24 8.76
CA ALA A 45 61.01 5.29 7.38
C ALA A 45 60.00 5.84 6.30
N ALA A 46 60.13 7.11 6.00
CA ALA A 46 60.91 7.71 4.91
C ALA A 46 60.50 7.30 3.46
N ALA A 47 59.93 8.31 2.80
CA ALA A 47 60.12 8.75 1.42
C ALA A 47 60.34 7.73 0.28
N VAL A 48 59.40 7.68 -0.68
CA VAL A 48 59.72 7.74 -2.11
C VAL A 48 58.51 8.42 -2.81
N GLN A 49 58.77 9.60 -3.40
CA GLN A 49 57.99 10.18 -4.49
C GLN A 49 58.25 9.31 -5.73
N ASP A 50 57.21 8.94 -6.46
CA ASP A 50 57.23 8.98 -7.92
C ASP A 50 55.82 8.78 -8.48
N GLY A 51 55.54 9.58 -9.49
CA GLY A 51 54.25 9.77 -10.10
C GLY A 51 53.68 8.57 -10.86
N PHE A 52 52.39 8.40 -10.69
CA PHE A 52 51.54 7.73 -11.67
C PHE A 52 50.22 8.52 -11.81
N SER A 53 50.24 9.34 -12.88
CA SER A 53 49.01 9.92 -13.39
C SER A 53 48.17 8.80 -14.02
N THR A 54 47.16 8.32 -13.34
CA THR A 54 46.11 7.51 -13.95
C THR A 54 44.83 8.31 -13.89
N ALA A 55 44.25 8.49 -15.07
CA ALA A 55 42.96 9.11 -15.28
C ALA A 55 41.90 8.44 -14.36
N ALA A 56 41.54 9.13 -13.28
CA ALA A 56 40.41 8.77 -12.45
C ALA A 56 39.14 9.05 -13.26
N GLY A 57 38.47 7.99 -13.68
CA GLY A 57 37.09 8.08 -14.12
C GLY A 57 36.28 8.76 -13.01
N GLN A 58 35.64 9.87 -13.35
CA GLN A 58 34.67 10.53 -12.49
C GLN A 58 33.53 9.52 -12.20
N THR A 59 33.61 8.85 -11.06
CA THR A 59 32.42 8.33 -10.41
C THR A 59 31.74 9.56 -9.83
N ASP A 60 30.59 9.95 -10.37
CA ASP A 60 29.71 10.92 -9.76
C ASP A 60 29.24 10.33 -8.41
N GLY A 61 30.10 10.41 -7.41
CA GLY A 61 29.76 10.12 -6.03
C GLY A 61 28.78 11.19 -5.57
N ILE A 62 27.60 10.77 -5.14
CA ILE A 62 26.62 11.67 -4.54
C ILE A 62 27.29 12.31 -3.33
N VAL A 63 27.66 13.59 -3.46
CA VAL A 63 28.21 14.38 -2.36
C VAL A 63 27.03 14.81 -1.49
N VAL A 64 26.78 14.05 -0.42
CA VAL A 64 25.82 14.44 0.62
C VAL A 64 26.31 15.71 1.28
N SER A 65 25.52 16.77 1.25
CA SER A 65 25.86 18.04 1.87
C SER A 65 26.02 17.92 3.40
N GLN A 66 26.80 18.81 4.03
CA GLN A 66 26.97 18.79 5.49
C GLN A 66 25.61 18.96 6.21
N SER A 67 24.72 19.80 5.68
CA SER A 67 23.37 20.02 6.20
C SER A 67 22.51 18.76 6.13
N GLU A 68 22.61 17.96 5.08
CA GLU A 68 21.88 16.69 4.96
C GLU A 68 22.40 15.64 5.95
N LYS A 69 23.71 15.60 6.20
CA LYS A 69 24.34 14.70 7.18
C LYS A 69 23.89 14.99 8.63
N GLU A 70 23.50 16.22 8.92
CA GLU A 70 22.99 16.66 10.23
C GLU A 70 21.47 16.48 10.36
N SER A 71 20.77 16.09 9.30
CA SER A 71 19.32 15.92 9.33
C SER A 71 18.90 14.68 10.14
N VAL A 72 17.77 14.79 10.85
CA VAL A 72 17.15 13.66 11.58
C VAL A 72 16.91 12.49 10.63
N ARG A 73 16.47 12.75 9.40
CA ARG A 73 16.20 11.75 8.37
C ARG A 73 17.43 10.92 8.02
N PHE A 74 18.57 11.60 7.84
CA PHE A 74 19.83 10.90 7.57
C PHE A 74 20.25 10.00 8.74
N HIS A 75 20.17 10.48 9.97
CA HIS A 75 20.52 9.69 11.15
C HIS A 75 19.63 8.46 11.31
N LEU A 76 18.32 8.56 11.09
CA LEU A 76 17.40 7.44 11.14
C LEU A 76 17.67 6.41 10.04
N CYS A 77 18.00 6.86 8.83
CA CYS A 77 18.41 5.97 7.74
C CYS A 77 19.70 5.20 8.09
N VAL A 78 20.71 5.89 8.61
CA VAL A 78 21.98 5.26 9.06
C VAL A 78 21.73 4.28 10.20
N SER A 79 20.88 4.64 11.18
CA SER A 79 20.49 3.75 12.28
C SER A 79 19.85 2.46 11.76
N ALA A 80 18.90 2.55 10.83
CA ALA A 80 18.27 1.37 10.23
C ALA A 80 19.29 0.43 9.57
N LEU A 81 20.27 0.98 8.85
CA LEU A 81 21.35 0.19 8.25
C LEU A 81 22.27 -0.45 9.31
N SER A 82 22.64 0.29 10.37
CA SER A 82 23.47 -0.24 11.44
C SER A 82 22.80 -1.36 12.23
N GLU A 83 21.46 -1.34 12.31
CA GLU A 83 20.63 -2.40 12.89
C GLU A 83 20.45 -3.60 11.93
N GLY A 84 20.95 -3.52 10.69
CA GLY A 84 20.81 -4.55 9.66
C GLY A 84 19.41 -4.57 9.04
N CYS A 85 18.63 -3.48 9.16
CA CYS A 85 17.28 -3.35 8.63
C CYS A 85 17.32 -2.64 7.27
N VAL A 86 17.77 -3.34 6.23
CA VAL A 86 17.99 -2.79 4.88
C VAL A 86 16.66 -2.40 4.21
N ALA A 87 15.61 -3.20 4.36
CA ALA A 87 14.30 -2.88 3.80
C ALA A 87 13.71 -1.63 4.44
N THR A 88 13.91 -1.47 5.75
CA THR A 88 13.54 -0.26 6.50
C THR A 88 14.28 0.97 5.98
N PHE A 89 15.60 0.85 5.75
CA PHE A 89 16.39 1.94 5.17
C PHE A 89 15.83 2.37 3.81
N ILE A 90 15.61 1.42 2.90
CA ILE A 90 15.12 1.72 1.55
C ILE A 90 13.77 2.46 1.63
N HIS A 91 12.84 1.95 2.42
CA HIS A 91 11.52 2.54 2.54
C HIS A 91 11.53 3.93 3.21
N LEU A 92 12.32 4.09 4.27
CA LEU A 92 12.48 5.37 4.96
C LEU A 92 13.16 6.42 4.06
N PHE A 93 14.12 5.98 3.24
CA PHE A 93 14.76 6.84 2.24
C PHE A 93 13.76 7.31 1.19
N GLU A 94 12.92 6.40 0.66
CA GLU A 94 11.84 6.75 -0.28
C GLU A 94 10.86 7.76 0.33
N LEU A 95 10.38 7.52 1.57
CA LEU A 95 9.50 8.43 2.28
C LEU A 95 10.09 9.83 2.49
N SER A 96 11.41 9.89 2.71
CA SER A 96 12.12 11.14 2.98
C SER A 96 12.41 11.96 1.72
N HIS A 97 12.43 11.33 0.53
CA HIS A 97 12.84 11.96 -0.73
C HIS A 97 11.71 12.02 -1.77
N ARG A 98 10.51 11.50 -1.44
CA ARG A 98 9.35 11.65 -2.30
C ARG A 98 8.81 13.07 -2.26
N ASP A 99 8.16 13.47 -3.34
CA ASP A 99 7.43 14.74 -3.36
C ASP A 99 6.29 14.71 -2.33
N PRO A 100 5.97 15.86 -1.71
CA PRO A 100 4.84 15.96 -0.79
C PRO A 100 3.54 15.50 -1.45
N VAL A 101 2.79 14.64 -0.75
CA VAL A 101 1.51 14.10 -1.25
C VAL A 101 0.43 15.15 -1.09
N CYS A 102 -0.27 15.49 -2.18
CA CYS A 102 -1.43 16.37 -2.10
C CYS A 102 -2.59 15.63 -1.42
N VAL A 103 -2.95 16.06 -0.22
CA VAL A 103 -4.01 15.45 0.60
C VAL A 103 -5.36 16.16 0.49
N ASP A 104 -5.36 17.41 0.00
CA ASP A 104 -6.55 18.18 -0.30
C ASP A 104 -6.29 19.10 -1.49
N GLU A 105 -6.87 18.77 -2.64
CA GLU A 105 -6.73 19.55 -3.88
C GLU A 105 -7.35 20.94 -3.77
N LEU A 106 -8.44 21.10 -3.00
CA LEU A 106 -9.13 22.37 -2.83
C LEU A 106 -8.34 23.31 -1.90
N ALA A 107 -7.78 22.77 -0.81
CA ALA A 107 -6.99 23.52 0.14
C ALA A 107 -5.50 23.59 -0.25
N GLN A 108 -5.06 22.88 -1.29
CA GLN A 108 -3.66 22.71 -1.70
C GLN A 108 -2.75 22.32 -0.54
N THR A 109 -3.27 21.51 0.38
CA THR A 109 -2.49 20.98 1.51
C THR A 109 -1.68 19.77 1.08
N HIS A 110 -0.43 19.73 1.52
CA HIS A 110 0.50 18.67 1.20
C HIS A 110 0.98 18.00 2.49
N PHE A 111 1.10 16.69 2.44
CA PHE A 111 1.60 15.88 3.54
C PHE A 111 3.01 15.38 3.27
N THR A 112 3.85 15.54 4.25
CA THR A 112 5.14 14.86 4.40
C THR A 112 5.22 14.34 5.83
N VAL A 113 5.83 13.19 6.04
CA VAL A 113 5.98 12.64 7.39
C VAL A 113 6.78 13.62 8.25
N PRO A 114 6.21 14.14 9.35
CA PRO A 114 6.90 15.08 10.23
C PRO A 114 8.11 14.43 10.92
N ASP A 115 9.14 15.20 11.22
CA ASP A 115 10.38 14.68 11.78
C ASP A 115 10.19 14.01 13.15
N ASP A 116 9.23 14.47 13.97
CA ASP A 116 8.85 13.86 15.25
C ASP A 116 8.16 12.50 15.10
N ARG A 117 7.60 12.21 13.92
CA ARG A 117 6.95 10.93 13.59
C ARG A 117 7.87 9.96 12.85
N LEU A 118 8.91 10.46 12.21
CA LEU A 118 9.84 9.61 11.44
C LEU A 118 10.51 8.53 12.28
N GLU A 119 10.86 8.83 13.51
CA GLU A 119 11.44 7.83 14.42
C GLU A 119 10.45 6.71 14.73
N TRP A 120 9.19 7.04 14.99
CA TRP A 120 8.14 6.05 15.18
C TRP A 120 7.93 5.19 13.93
N VAL A 121 7.86 5.81 12.75
CA VAL A 121 7.74 5.09 11.46
C VAL A 121 8.93 4.14 11.27
N LYS A 122 10.17 4.63 11.47
CA LYS A 122 11.39 3.80 11.42
C LYS A 122 11.30 2.60 12.35
N ASN A 123 10.86 2.82 13.60
CA ASN A 123 10.76 1.75 14.59
C ASN A 123 9.70 0.71 14.20
N GLN A 124 8.55 1.12 13.62
CA GLN A 124 7.56 0.17 13.10
C GLN A 124 8.13 -0.64 11.93
N LEU A 125 8.79 0.01 10.96
CA LEU A 125 9.38 -0.66 9.80
C LEU A 125 10.50 -1.64 10.22
N SER A 126 11.38 -1.23 11.13
CA SER A 126 12.44 -2.11 11.66
C SER A 126 11.85 -3.31 12.40
N ALA A 127 10.79 -3.09 13.19
CA ALA A 127 10.08 -4.18 13.87
C ALA A 127 9.46 -5.16 12.87
N ILE A 128 8.84 -4.69 11.79
CA ILE A 128 8.30 -5.55 10.72
C ILE A 128 9.41 -6.43 10.14
N GLU A 129 10.56 -5.85 9.83
CA GLU A 129 11.68 -6.59 9.24
C GLU A 129 12.25 -7.65 10.18
N VAL A 130 12.41 -7.32 11.47
CA VAL A 130 12.89 -8.24 12.50
C VAL A 130 11.88 -9.36 12.77
N LEU A 131 10.61 -9.03 13.01
CA LEU A 131 9.54 -9.98 13.28
C LEU A 131 9.32 -10.95 12.10
N ARG A 132 9.44 -10.46 10.87
CA ARG A 132 9.38 -11.32 9.68
C ARG A 132 10.50 -12.37 9.67
N ARG A 133 11.74 -11.97 10.03
CA ARG A 133 12.86 -12.92 10.15
C ARG A 133 12.62 -13.96 11.24
N GLN A 134 11.85 -13.62 12.28
CA GLN A 134 11.45 -14.50 13.36
C GLN A 134 10.20 -15.33 13.04
N SER A 135 9.58 -15.12 11.85
CA SER A 135 8.33 -15.76 11.45
C SER A 135 7.12 -15.41 12.33
N GLU A 136 7.16 -14.27 13.02
CA GLU A 136 6.07 -13.77 13.88
C GLU A 136 5.04 -12.95 13.07
N PHE A 137 4.38 -13.58 12.11
CA PHE A 137 3.55 -12.90 11.12
C PHE A 137 2.31 -12.18 11.69
N HIS A 138 1.76 -12.62 12.82
CA HIS A 138 0.69 -11.90 13.50
C HIS A 138 1.18 -10.52 14.00
N ASN A 139 2.35 -10.48 14.62
CA ASN A 139 2.95 -9.23 15.07
C ASN A 139 3.36 -8.35 13.88
N VAL A 140 3.84 -8.94 12.77
CA VAL A 140 4.09 -8.23 11.51
C VAL A 140 2.83 -7.55 11.00
N TYR A 141 1.71 -8.27 10.98
CA TYR A 141 0.42 -7.70 10.56
C TYR A 141 0.02 -6.50 11.43
N GLU A 142 0.12 -6.60 12.76
CA GLU A 142 -0.24 -5.50 13.66
C GLU A 142 0.60 -4.24 13.41
N ARG A 143 1.90 -4.39 13.13
CA ARG A 143 2.78 -3.26 12.78
C ARG A 143 2.43 -2.66 11.42
N CYS A 144 2.17 -3.49 10.42
CA CYS A 144 1.74 -3.02 9.11
C CYS A 144 0.38 -2.27 9.21
N GLN A 145 -0.55 -2.80 9.99
CA GLN A 145 -1.85 -2.16 10.22
C GLN A 145 -1.68 -0.79 10.90
N ALA A 146 -0.85 -0.70 11.95
CA ALA A 146 -0.60 0.57 12.62
C ALA A 146 -0.02 1.64 11.69
N LEU A 147 0.88 1.26 10.77
CA LEU A 147 1.39 2.17 9.74
C LEU A 147 0.31 2.55 8.73
N ALA A 148 -0.49 1.57 8.26
CA ALA A 148 -1.57 1.83 7.33
C ALA A 148 -2.61 2.78 7.91
N ASP A 149 -3.01 2.58 9.17
CA ASP A 149 -3.97 3.43 9.89
C ASP A 149 -3.41 4.85 10.07
N TYR A 150 -2.13 4.98 10.37
CA TYR A 150 -1.46 6.28 10.45
C TYR A 150 -1.51 7.03 9.11
N PHE A 151 -1.08 6.40 8.02
CA PHE A 151 -1.08 7.05 6.71
C PHE A 151 -2.50 7.28 6.16
N GLU A 152 -3.47 6.42 6.49
CA GLU A 152 -4.87 6.66 6.16
C GLU A 152 -5.42 7.90 6.88
N ALA A 153 -5.07 8.10 8.15
CA ALA A 153 -5.45 9.28 8.93
C ALA A 153 -4.85 10.57 8.35
N GLU A 154 -3.62 10.51 7.87
CA GLU A 154 -2.93 11.61 7.20
C GLU A 154 -3.36 11.79 5.72
N ARG A 155 -4.32 10.98 5.24
CA ARG A 155 -4.82 10.96 3.86
C ARG A 155 -3.78 10.59 2.81
N ASP A 156 -2.67 10.01 3.22
CA ASP A 156 -1.70 9.40 2.32
C ASP A 156 -2.13 7.98 1.98
N HIS A 157 -3.08 7.90 1.05
CA HIS A 157 -3.78 6.67 0.76
C HIS A 157 -2.95 5.66 -0.03
N ASP A 158 -1.98 6.13 -0.78
CA ASP A 158 -1.08 5.25 -1.54
C ASP A 158 -0.10 4.55 -0.60
N GLU A 159 0.40 5.26 0.39
CA GLU A 159 1.25 4.68 1.41
C GLU A 159 0.47 3.74 2.33
N ALA A 160 -0.75 4.11 2.74
CA ALA A 160 -1.64 3.23 3.48
C ALA A 160 -1.93 1.93 2.72
N ALA A 161 -2.25 2.03 1.41
CA ALA A 161 -2.48 0.86 0.56
C ALA A 161 -1.24 -0.03 0.47
N TRP A 162 -0.04 0.55 0.37
CA TRP A 162 1.21 -0.20 0.34
C TRP A 162 1.43 -1.03 1.62
N HIS A 163 1.09 -0.47 2.79
CA HIS A 163 1.19 -1.20 4.05
C HIS A 163 0.16 -2.32 4.17
N TYR A 164 -1.09 -2.12 3.71
CA TYR A 164 -2.08 -3.19 3.64
C TYR A 164 -1.68 -4.30 2.67
N GLU A 165 -1.15 -3.94 1.49
CA GLU A 165 -0.65 -4.91 0.51
C GLU A 165 0.54 -5.71 1.06
N THR A 166 1.44 -5.03 1.77
CA THR A 166 2.59 -5.67 2.43
C THR A 166 2.13 -6.63 3.53
N ALA A 167 1.14 -6.24 4.33
CA ALA A 167 0.52 -7.13 5.32
C ALA A 167 -0.09 -8.38 4.67
N LEU A 168 -0.82 -8.21 3.57
CA LEU A 168 -1.41 -9.32 2.83
C LEU A 168 -0.34 -10.26 2.26
N ARG A 169 0.71 -9.72 1.67
CA ARG A 169 1.84 -10.52 1.16
C ARG A 169 2.47 -11.37 2.26
N PHE A 170 2.71 -10.82 3.44
CA PHE A 170 3.26 -11.55 4.57
C PHE A 170 2.28 -12.57 5.16
N ALA A 171 0.99 -12.25 5.22
CA ALA A 171 -0.04 -13.22 5.61
C ALA A 171 -0.10 -14.42 4.64
N MET A 172 0.08 -14.18 3.35
CA MET A 172 0.17 -15.27 2.35
C MET A 172 1.49 -16.06 2.49
N GLU A 173 2.60 -15.40 2.78
CA GLU A 173 3.92 -16.02 3.02
C GLU A 173 3.89 -16.94 4.25
N SER A 174 3.15 -16.56 5.29
CA SER A 174 3.03 -17.34 6.53
C SER A 174 2.28 -18.66 6.36
N LEU A 175 1.51 -18.82 5.29
CA LEU A 175 0.55 -19.92 5.08
C LEU A 175 -0.53 -20.02 6.18
N ASP A 176 -0.65 -19.01 7.03
CA ASP A 176 -1.70 -18.87 8.03
C ASP A 176 -2.99 -18.36 7.36
N ARG A 177 -3.88 -19.29 7.01
CA ARG A 177 -5.10 -18.98 6.27
C ARG A 177 -6.08 -18.10 7.06
N PRO A 178 -6.31 -18.30 8.37
CA PRO A 178 -7.07 -17.38 9.21
C PRO A 178 -6.49 -15.95 9.21
N LEU A 179 -5.18 -15.78 9.31
CA LEU A 179 -4.54 -14.49 9.21
C LEU A 179 -4.77 -13.85 7.83
N GLU A 180 -4.58 -14.64 6.76
CA GLU A 180 -4.85 -14.20 5.39
C GLU A 180 -6.29 -13.71 5.20
N GLN A 181 -7.29 -14.43 5.74
CA GLN A 181 -8.70 -14.01 5.72
C GLN A 181 -8.87 -12.64 6.38
N LYS A 182 -8.36 -12.50 7.61
CA LYS A 182 -8.45 -11.26 8.38
C LYS A 182 -7.86 -10.08 7.61
N VAL A 183 -6.66 -10.24 7.07
CA VAL A 183 -5.96 -9.18 6.32
C VAL A 183 -6.72 -8.80 5.05
N ARG A 184 -7.26 -9.78 4.31
CA ARG A 184 -8.09 -9.51 3.12
C ARG A 184 -9.33 -8.70 3.46
N GLY A 185 -10.01 -9.03 4.57
CA GLY A 185 -11.19 -8.29 5.04
C GLY A 185 -10.86 -6.83 5.37
N VAL A 186 -9.79 -6.59 6.13
CA VAL A 186 -9.37 -5.24 6.52
C VAL A 186 -8.93 -4.41 5.30
N TYR A 187 -8.18 -5.01 4.38
CA TYR A 187 -7.74 -4.33 3.15
C TYR A 187 -8.91 -4.04 2.21
N ALA A 188 -9.88 -4.95 2.10
CA ALA A 188 -11.11 -4.70 1.35
C ALA A 188 -11.92 -3.53 1.93
N ALA A 189 -12.05 -3.48 3.27
CA ALA A 189 -12.73 -2.39 3.96
C ALA A 189 -12.05 -1.03 3.74
N PHE A 190 -10.72 -0.99 3.64
CA PHE A 190 -9.99 0.21 3.23
C PHE A 190 -10.43 0.70 1.85
N PHE A 191 -10.51 -0.18 0.84
CA PHE A 191 -10.96 0.19 -0.49
C PHE A 191 -12.45 0.57 -0.52
N GLU A 192 -13.29 -0.08 0.30
CA GLU A 192 -14.72 0.25 0.43
C GLU A 192 -14.90 1.69 0.95
N ARG A 193 -14.18 2.08 2.02
CA ARG A 193 -14.18 3.46 2.54
C ARG A 193 -13.77 4.49 1.48
N ARG A 194 -12.89 4.10 0.56
CA ARG A 194 -12.39 4.91 -0.55
C ARG A 194 -13.28 4.87 -1.80
N LYS A 195 -14.42 4.19 -1.75
CA LYS A 195 -15.32 3.97 -2.89
C LYS A 195 -14.66 3.26 -4.07
N GLN A 196 -13.54 2.56 -3.85
CA GLN A 196 -12.88 1.73 -4.86
C GLN A 196 -13.50 0.33 -4.86
N PHE A 197 -14.80 0.26 -5.11
CA PHE A 197 -15.62 -0.93 -4.90
C PHE A 197 -15.16 -2.16 -5.72
N ARG A 198 -14.57 -1.96 -6.92
CA ARG A 198 -14.06 -3.08 -7.72
C ARG A 198 -12.88 -3.79 -7.02
N LYS A 199 -11.97 -3.02 -6.40
CA LYS A 199 -10.85 -3.60 -5.65
C LYS A 199 -11.34 -4.27 -4.36
N ALA A 200 -12.27 -3.62 -3.66
CA ALA A 200 -12.89 -4.21 -2.46
C ALA A 200 -13.58 -5.53 -2.79
N LEU A 201 -14.37 -5.58 -3.87
CA LEU A 201 -15.07 -6.80 -4.32
C LEU A 201 -14.09 -7.96 -4.56
N THR A 202 -12.98 -7.72 -5.26
CA THR A 202 -11.96 -8.74 -5.52
C THR A 202 -11.41 -9.36 -4.23
N LEU A 203 -11.15 -8.54 -3.23
CA LEU A 203 -10.61 -8.99 -1.94
C LEU A 203 -11.67 -9.74 -1.10
N TYR A 204 -12.92 -9.25 -1.05
CA TYR A 204 -14.00 -9.93 -0.37
C TYR A 204 -14.35 -11.28 -1.01
N GLU A 205 -14.32 -11.37 -2.35
CA GLU A 205 -14.49 -12.66 -3.06
C GLU A 205 -13.38 -13.64 -2.73
N ALA A 206 -12.13 -13.16 -2.65
CA ALA A 206 -11.00 -13.99 -2.28
C ALA A 206 -11.11 -14.46 -0.81
N MET A 207 -11.58 -13.58 0.10
CA MET A 207 -11.87 -13.92 1.49
C MET A 207 -12.98 -14.98 1.58
N TYR A 208 -14.06 -14.83 0.80
CA TYR A 208 -15.17 -15.80 0.75
C TYR A 208 -14.70 -17.17 0.27
N LYS A 209 -13.94 -17.24 -0.83
CA LYS A 209 -13.38 -18.48 -1.35
C LYS A 209 -12.49 -19.20 -0.34
N LEU A 210 -11.68 -18.42 0.38
CA LEU A 210 -10.80 -18.94 1.41
C LEU A 210 -11.59 -19.47 2.61
N ALA A 211 -12.64 -18.76 3.03
CA ALA A 211 -13.54 -19.21 4.10
C ALA A 211 -14.24 -20.53 3.77
N LEU A 212 -14.70 -20.67 2.53
CA LEU A 212 -15.28 -21.95 2.06
C LEU A 212 -14.26 -23.09 2.09
N ALA A 213 -13.01 -22.83 1.68
CA ALA A 213 -11.93 -23.82 1.70
C ALA A 213 -11.52 -24.25 3.12
N LEU A 214 -11.78 -23.40 4.11
CA LEU A 214 -11.52 -23.66 5.53
C LEU A 214 -12.74 -24.19 6.29
N GLU A 215 -13.86 -24.36 5.60
CA GLU A 215 -15.15 -24.73 6.21
C GLU A 215 -15.59 -23.76 7.34
N ASP A 216 -15.13 -22.50 7.25
CA ASP A 216 -15.50 -21.42 8.18
C ASP A 216 -16.80 -20.74 7.70
N GLU A 217 -17.93 -21.33 8.07
CA GLU A 217 -19.25 -20.83 7.69
C GLU A 217 -19.50 -19.40 8.15
N LYS A 218 -19.00 -19.02 9.34
CA LYS A 218 -19.18 -17.68 9.90
C LYS A 218 -18.49 -16.62 9.02
N THR A 219 -17.21 -16.81 8.74
CA THR A 219 -16.45 -15.88 7.90
C THR A 219 -16.94 -15.93 6.45
N ALA A 220 -17.40 -17.08 5.95
CA ALA A 220 -18.01 -17.18 4.63
C ALA A 220 -19.30 -16.35 4.54
N LEU A 221 -20.17 -16.43 5.55
CA LEU A 221 -21.38 -15.61 5.61
C LEU A 221 -21.05 -14.11 5.68
N GLU A 222 -20.12 -13.72 6.53
CA GLU A 222 -19.67 -12.34 6.67
C GLU A 222 -19.09 -11.79 5.33
N ALA A 223 -18.18 -12.53 4.71
CA ALA A 223 -17.61 -12.17 3.42
C ALA A 223 -18.67 -12.04 2.33
N ASN A 224 -19.66 -12.95 2.32
CA ASN A 224 -20.77 -12.93 1.36
C ASN A 224 -21.68 -11.69 1.55
N CYS A 225 -21.92 -11.29 2.80
CA CYS A 225 -22.63 -10.04 3.11
C CYS A 225 -21.84 -8.80 2.59
N HIS A 226 -20.51 -8.80 2.74
CA HIS A 226 -19.67 -7.74 2.18
C HIS A 226 -19.70 -7.72 0.65
N VAL A 227 -19.61 -8.89 -0.01
CA VAL A 227 -19.75 -9.00 -1.48
C VAL A 227 -21.08 -8.43 -1.94
N MET A 228 -22.19 -8.79 -1.28
CA MET A 228 -23.52 -8.28 -1.59
C MET A 228 -23.59 -6.75 -1.49
N ARG A 229 -23.13 -6.18 -0.37
CA ARG A 229 -23.12 -4.71 -0.17
C ARG A 229 -22.26 -4.00 -1.22
N THR A 230 -21.11 -4.57 -1.52
CA THR A 230 -20.19 -4.00 -2.53
C THR A 230 -20.77 -4.10 -3.93
N CYS A 231 -21.49 -5.19 -4.27
CA CYS A 231 -22.24 -5.31 -5.53
C CYS A 231 -23.33 -4.24 -5.63
N ASN A 232 -24.11 -4.02 -4.58
CA ASN A 232 -25.12 -2.97 -4.55
C ASN A 232 -24.49 -1.58 -4.75
N ALA A 233 -23.36 -1.28 -4.09
CA ALA A 233 -22.64 -0.03 -4.25
C ALA A 233 -22.13 0.17 -5.68
N LEU A 234 -21.60 -0.87 -6.33
CA LEU A 234 -21.19 -0.85 -7.74
C LEU A 234 -22.38 -0.65 -8.66
N GLY A 235 -23.50 -1.32 -8.41
CA GLY A 235 -24.74 -1.12 -9.15
C GLY A 235 -25.20 0.34 -9.10
N GLU A 236 -25.20 0.95 -7.91
CA GLU A 236 -25.55 2.35 -7.72
C GLU A 236 -24.59 3.32 -8.45
N GLU A 237 -23.28 3.04 -8.42
CA GLU A 237 -22.28 3.83 -9.12
C GLU A 237 -22.47 3.78 -10.65
N LEU A 238 -22.75 2.59 -11.17
CA LEU A 238 -22.81 2.32 -12.61
C LEU A 238 -24.19 2.59 -13.23
N LYS A 239 -25.26 2.74 -12.45
CA LYS A 239 -26.64 2.84 -12.96
C LYS A 239 -26.86 3.91 -14.00
N ARG A 240 -26.08 5.01 -13.97
CA ARG A 240 -26.21 6.12 -14.95
C ARG A 240 -25.27 5.98 -16.14
N THR A 241 -24.12 5.34 -15.97
CA THR A 241 -23.07 5.23 -16.98
C THR A 241 -23.14 3.93 -17.77
N SER A 242 -23.50 2.84 -17.11
CA SER A 242 -23.53 1.49 -17.69
C SER A 242 -24.65 0.65 -17.05
N PRO A 243 -25.94 0.92 -17.38
CA PRO A 243 -27.08 0.28 -16.72
C PRO A 243 -27.11 -1.24 -16.90
N GLU A 244 -26.63 -1.80 -18.01
CA GLU A 244 -26.51 -3.25 -18.19
C GLU A 244 -25.50 -3.87 -17.23
N GLU A 245 -24.38 -3.20 -16.97
CA GLU A 245 -23.41 -3.68 -16.00
C GLU A 245 -23.95 -3.53 -14.58
N ALA A 246 -24.62 -2.43 -14.26
CA ALA A 246 -25.30 -2.20 -12.99
C ALA A 246 -26.33 -3.33 -12.71
N LYS A 247 -27.13 -3.71 -13.71
CA LYS A 247 -28.07 -4.82 -13.60
C LYS A 247 -27.38 -6.11 -13.16
N ARG A 248 -26.24 -6.46 -13.76
CA ARG A 248 -25.48 -7.67 -13.39
C ARG A 248 -25.04 -7.66 -11.93
N PHE A 249 -24.62 -6.50 -11.40
CA PHE A 249 -24.25 -6.39 -10.00
C PHE A 249 -25.46 -6.51 -9.06
N PHE A 250 -26.59 -5.89 -9.41
CA PHE A 250 -27.82 -6.04 -8.62
C PHE A 250 -28.36 -7.48 -8.67
N ASP A 251 -28.37 -8.14 -9.84
CA ASP A 251 -28.78 -9.55 -9.97
C ASP A 251 -27.92 -10.43 -9.05
N ARG A 252 -26.61 -10.19 -9.00
CA ARG A 252 -25.69 -10.89 -8.12
C ARG A 252 -25.98 -10.63 -6.65
N ALA A 253 -26.25 -9.38 -6.28
CA ALA A 253 -26.59 -9.01 -4.90
C ALA A 253 -27.88 -9.70 -4.43
N VAL A 254 -28.92 -9.73 -5.30
CA VAL A 254 -30.18 -10.44 -5.01
C VAL A 254 -29.96 -11.94 -4.85
N ALA A 255 -29.15 -12.56 -5.70
CA ALA A 255 -28.82 -13.97 -5.57
C ALA A 255 -28.15 -14.30 -4.22
N ILE A 256 -27.25 -13.43 -3.77
CA ILE A 256 -26.60 -13.57 -2.46
C ILE A 256 -27.63 -13.34 -1.34
N ALA A 257 -28.45 -12.29 -1.42
CA ALA A 257 -29.49 -12.00 -0.43
C ALA A 257 -30.43 -13.19 -0.23
N LYS A 258 -30.87 -13.85 -1.30
CA LYS A 258 -31.66 -15.09 -1.26
C LYS A 258 -30.93 -16.22 -0.52
N ASN A 259 -29.65 -16.43 -0.85
CA ASN A 259 -28.88 -17.51 -0.25
C ASN A 259 -28.64 -17.32 1.25
N ILE A 260 -28.51 -16.09 1.72
CA ILE A 260 -28.34 -15.76 3.15
C ILE A 260 -29.69 -15.59 3.89
N GLY A 261 -30.81 -15.62 3.16
CA GLY A 261 -32.15 -15.45 3.73
C GLY A 261 -32.49 -14.03 4.17
N SER A 262 -31.84 -13.01 3.59
CA SER A 262 -32.10 -11.60 3.89
C SER A 262 -33.24 -11.05 3.02
N ALA A 263 -34.49 -11.21 3.44
CA ALA A 263 -35.65 -10.71 2.71
C ALA A 263 -35.60 -9.19 2.48
N ARG A 264 -35.04 -8.44 3.42
CA ARG A 264 -34.89 -6.99 3.28
C ARG A 264 -33.97 -6.60 2.12
N ASP A 265 -32.79 -7.26 2.04
CA ASP A 265 -31.80 -6.96 1.00
C ASP A 265 -32.25 -7.51 -0.36
N GLU A 266 -32.98 -8.63 -0.36
CA GLU A 266 -33.63 -9.19 -1.55
C GLU A 266 -34.65 -8.21 -2.12
N ALA A 267 -35.58 -7.69 -1.30
CA ALA A 267 -36.56 -6.72 -1.71
C ALA A 267 -35.89 -5.44 -2.24
N ALA A 268 -34.90 -4.87 -1.51
CA ALA A 268 -34.17 -3.70 -1.96
C ALA A 268 -33.50 -3.93 -3.33
N GLY A 269 -32.93 -5.12 -3.55
CA GLY A 269 -32.34 -5.51 -4.83
C GLY A 269 -33.37 -5.61 -5.96
N PHE A 270 -34.55 -6.18 -5.72
CA PHE A 270 -35.64 -6.20 -6.72
C PHE A 270 -36.10 -4.80 -7.08
N HIS A 271 -36.22 -3.91 -6.11
CA HIS A 271 -36.56 -2.52 -6.39
C HIS A 271 -35.52 -1.85 -7.30
N ALA A 272 -34.22 -2.02 -7.00
CA ALA A 272 -33.13 -1.49 -7.81
C ALA A 272 -33.14 -2.06 -9.24
N LEU A 273 -33.38 -3.38 -9.38
CA LEU A 273 -33.52 -4.05 -10.68
C LEU A 273 -34.72 -3.54 -11.47
N GLY A 274 -35.86 -3.32 -10.82
CA GLY A 274 -37.04 -2.72 -11.45
C GLY A 274 -36.74 -1.36 -12.07
N LEU A 275 -36.07 -0.47 -11.34
CA LEU A 275 -35.66 0.86 -11.83
C LEU A 275 -34.68 0.77 -12.99
N ILE A 276 -33.71 -0.15 -12.94
CA ILE A 276 -32.73 -0.33 -14.01
C ILE A 276 -33.40 -0.88 -15.28
N CYS A 277 -34.33 -1.85 -15.14
CA CYS A 277 -35.07 -2.39 -16.28
C CYS A 277 -35.98 -1.34 -16.91
N GLU A 278 -36.62 -0.47 -16.13
CA GLU A 278 -37.36 0.68 -16.63
C GLU A 278 -36.45 1.62 -17.42
N GLN A 279 -35.28 1.94 -16.94
CA GLN A 279 -34.27 2.76 -17.61
C GLN A 279 -33.79 2.13 -18.94
N LEU A 280 -33.67 0.81 -18.98
CA LEU A 280 -33.31 0.04 -20.19
C LEU A 280 -34.48 -0.12 -21.18
N GLY A 281 -35.69 0.27 -20.79
CA GLY A 281 -36.92 0.13 -21.62
C GLY A 281 -37.54 -1.26 -21.57
N ASP A 282 -37.03 -2.16 -20.71
CA ASP A 282 -37.65 -3.49 -20.49
C ASP A 282 -38.74 -3.41 -19.42
N LEU A 283 -39.88 -2.84 -19.81
CA LEU A 283 -41.02 -2.61 -18.92
C LEU A 283 -41.61 -3.93 -18.40
N GLN A 284 -41.47 -5.03 -19.14
CA GLN A 284 -42.02 -6.31 -18.74
C GLN A 284 -41.19 -6.89 -17.58
N GLN A 285 -39.86 -6.86 -17.65
CA GLN A 285 -39.02 -7.27 -16.55
C GLN A 285 -39.13 -6.32 -15.35
N ALA A 286 -39.22 -5.00 -15.60
CA ALA A 286 -39.42 -4.03 -14.55
C ALA A 286 -40.67 -4.35 -13.71
N LEU A 287 -41.79 -4.66 -14.37
CA LEU A 287 -43.04 -5.04 -13.68
C LEU A 287 -42.89 -6.34 -12.87
N GLN A 288 -42.21 -7.35 -13.41
CA GLN A 288 -41.94 -8.59 -12.69
C GLN A 288 -41.14 -8.37 -11.41
N TYR A 289 -40.08 -7.56 -11.45
CA TYR A 289 -39.26 -7.21 -10.28
C TYR A 289 -40.07 -6.41 -9.25
N GLN A 290 -40.90 -5.46 -9.69
CA GLN A 290 -41.78 -4.70 -8.78
C GLN A 290 -42.87 -5.57 -8.12
N GLN A 291 -43.32 -6.61 -8.78
CA GLN A 291 -44.26 -7.58 -8.16
C GLN A 291 -43.57 -8.53 -7.18
N SER A 292 -42.24 -8.69 -7.29
CA SER A 292 -41.44 -9.54 -6.39
C SER A 292 -40.91 -8.78 -5.19
N PHE A 293 -41.00 -7.44 -5.20
CA PHE A 293 -40.69 -6.51 -4.11
C PHE A 293 -41.83 -6.50 -3.08
#